data_3cf629b810fe2f783b5316eb7e15e5fd
#
_entry.id   3cf629b810fe2f783b5316eb7e15e5fd
#
_cell.length_a   1.000
_cell.length_b   1.000
_cell.length_c   1.000
_cell.angle_alpha   90.00
_cell.angle_beta   90.00
_cell.angle_gamma   90.00
#
_symmetry.space_group_name_H-M   'P 1'
#
loop_
_entity.id
_entity.type
_entity.pdbx_description
1 polymer ?
#
loop_
_entity_poly.entity_id
_entity_poly.type
_entity_poly.pdbx_seq_one_letter_code
_entity_poly.pdbx_strand_id
1 'polypeptide(L)'
;MKNTLALTLAAVLALGVSVTSTTRAQDAGKVDFEKQVLPILKESCFKCHEKEHEDNGKMKKPKGGLRLDGAAVIMKGGKENPNENVVAGKPEASWLVKSMALPDTDDLAMPPEGKGDRVTPANIDLIKKWIAEGANFGAWKGVE
;
A
#
# COMPACT_ATOMS: atom_id res chain seq x y z
N MET A 1 1.66 -19.41 -84.05
CA MET A 1 2.14 -20.17 -82.90
C MET A 1 2.29 -19.13 -81.72
N LYS A 2 1.36 -19.11 -80.76
CA LYS A 2 1.29 -18.09 -79.74
C LYS A 2 1.52 -18.80 -78.37
N ASN A 3 2.66 -18.51 -77.79
CA ASN A 3 2.98 -19.00 -76.47
C ASN A 3 2.49 -17.98 -75.40
N THR A 4 1.48 -18.31 -74.67
CA THR A 4 1.04 -17.54 -73.51
C THR A 4 1.73 -18.07 -72.26
N LEU A 5 2.58 -17.26 -71.69
CA LEU A 5 3.27 -17.51 -70.42
C LEU A 5 2.37 -17.04 -69.29
N ALA A 6 1.84 -17.97 -68.48
CA ALA A 6 1.05 -17.66 -67.31
C ALA A 6 1.98 -17.34 -66.12
N LEU A 7 1.94 -16.10 -65.64
CA LEU A 7 2.56 -15.71 -64.38
C LEU A 7 1.65 -16.04 -63.22
N THR A 8 2.04 -16.98 -62.39
CA THR A 8 1.39 -17.27 -61.12
C THR A 8 1.94 -16.34 -60.02
N LEU A 9 1.12 -15.43 -59.55
CA LEU A 9 1.43 -14.55 -58.44
C LEU A 9 1.19 -15.32 -57.12
N ALA A 10 2.26 -15.64 -56.38
CA ALA A 10 2.16 -16.23 -55.07
C ALA A 10 2.00 -15.06 -54.05
N ALA A 11 0.80 -14.96 -53.46
CA ALA A 11 0.56 -14.02 -52.37
C ALA A 11 1.06 -14.64 -51.05
N VAL A 12 2.14 -14.06 -50.51
CA VAL A 12 2.64 -14.38 -49.18
C VAL A 12 1.84 -13.56 -48.18
N LEU A 13 0.91 -14.23 -47.46
CA LEU A 13 0.25 -13.66 -46.27
C LEU A 13 1.26 -13.65 -45.13
N ALA A 14 1.82 -12.49 -44.81
CA ALA A 14 2.56 -12.27 -43.58
C ALA A 14 1.58 -12.08 -42.45
N LEU A 15 1.36 -13.09 -41.57
CA LEU A 15 0.70 -12.93 -40.32
C LEU A 15 1.60 -12.10 -39.41
N GLY A 16 1.30 -10.82 -39.27
CA GLY A 16 1.91 -9.94 -38.29
C GLY A 16 1.41 -10.30 -36.88
N VAL A 17 2.24 -10.99 -36.10
CA VAL A 17 2.03 -11.15 -34.67
C VAL A 17 2.30 -9.80 -34.00
N SER A 18 1.25 -9.04 -33.74
CA SER A 18 1.33 -7.83 -32.89
C SER A 18 1.56 -8.26 -31.47
N VAL A 19 2.81 -8.23 -31.02
CA VAL A 19 3.17 -8.34 -29.61
C VAL A 19 2.74 -7.03 -28.95
N THR A 20 1.57 -7.02 -28.34
CA THR A 20 1.16 -5.92 -27.46
C THR A 20 2.03 -5.94 -26.23
N SER A 21 3.10 -5.16 -26.26
CA SER A 21 3.89 -4.83 -25.06
C SER A 21 2.97 -4.09 -24.10
N THR A 22 2.43 -4.79 -23.11
CA THR A 22 1.66 -4.21 -22.03
C THR A 22 2.57 -3.26 -21.25
N THR A 23 2.38 -2.00 -21.47
CA THR A 23 3.20 -0.90 -20.97
C THR A 23 3.11 -0.84 -19.46
N ARG A 24 4.18 -1.17 -18.78
CA ARG A 24 4.43 -0.96 -17.35
C ARG A 24 4.67 0.52 -17.02
N ALA A 25 4.09 1.43 -17.80
CA ALA A 25 4.35 2.87 -17.74
C ALA A 25 3.47 3.64 -16.74
N GLN A 26 2.61 2.96 -15.95
CA GLN A 26 1.70 3.64 -15.03
C GLN A 26 2.17 3.74 -13.58
N ASP A 27 3.33 3.18 -13.24
CA ASP A 27 3.85 3.22 -11.85
C ASP A 27 5.00 4.22 -11.64
N ALA A 28 5.46 4.91 -12.65
CA ALA A 28 6.48 5.95 -12.51
C ALA A 28 5.89 7.17 -11.77
N GLY A 29 6.05 7.19 -10.45
CA GLY A 29 5.61 8.29 -9.58
C GLY A 29 4.61 7.92 -8.50
N LYS A 30 4.08 6.70 -8.49
CA LYS A 30 3.24 6.20 -7.39
C LYS A 30 4.08 5.76 -6.20
N VAL A 31 3.50 5.89 -5.01
CA VAL A 31 4.14 5.45 -3.78
C VAL A 31 4.22 3.93 -3.73
N ASP A 32 5.43 3.41 -3.60
CA ASP A 32 5.69 1.98 -3.35
C ASP A 32 5.52 1.71 -1.85
N PHE A 33 4.47 0.98 -1.50
CA PHE A 33 4.15 0.70 -0.10
C PHE A 33 5.31 -0.01 0.61
N GLU A 34 5.85 -1.06 0.01
CA GLU A 34 6.85 -1.91 0.66
C GLU A 34 8.17 -1.18 0.90
N LYS A 35 8.56 -0.30 -0.04
CA LYS A 35 9.82 0.45 0.05
C LYS A 35 9.71 1.75 0.84
N GLN A 36 8.54 2.39 0.85
CA GLN A 36 8.41 3.76 1.33
C GLN A 36 7.49 3.86 2.56
N VAL A 37 6.34 3.19 2.59
CA VAL A 37 5.36 3.30 3.68
C VAL A 37 5.63 2.28 4.77
N LEU A 38 5.88 1.03 4.40
CA LEU A 38 6.10 -0.06 5.36
C LEU A 38 7.24 0.19 6.35
N PRO A 39 8.39 0.77 5.95
CA PRO A 39 9.44 1.14 6.90
C PRO A 39 8.96 2.11 7.98
N ILE A 40 8.15 3.11 7.61
CA ILE A 40 7.59 4.08 8.56
C ILE A 40 6.68 3.37 9.57
N LEU A 41 5.79 2.49 9.09
CA LEU A 41 4.89 1.74 9.97
C LEU A 41 5.66 0.80 10.91
N LYS A 42 6.72 0.15 10.43
CA LYS A 42 7.57 -0.72 11.26
C LYS A 42 8.24 0.05 12.37
N GLU A 43 8.82 1.19 12.07
CA GLU A 43 9.55 2.02 13.02
C GLU A 43 8.63 2.63 14.07
N SER A 44 7.52 3.24 13.63
CA SER A 44 6.70 4.09 14.50
C SER A 44 5.49 3.37 15.11
N CYS A 45 5.05 2.25 14.56
CA CYS A 45 3.73 1.70 14.89
C CYS A 45 3.75 0.23 15.34
N PHE A 46 4.60 -0.63 14.75
CA PHE A 46 4.54 -2.08 14.96
C PHE A 46 4.71 -2.47 16.42
N LYS A 47 5.57 -1.78 17.18
CA LYS A 47 5.77 -2.04 18.62
C LYS A 47 4.46 -2.23 19.41
N CYS A 48 3.37 -1.55 18.98
CA CYS A 48 2.07 -1.59 19.62
C CYS A 48 0.96 -2.17 18.73
N HIS A 49 1.15 -2.22 17.42
CA HIS A 49 0.12 -2.54 16.42
C HIS A 49 0.51 -3.68 15.48
N GLU A 50 1.15 -4.71 16.01
CA GLU A 50 1.43 -5.95 15.30
C GLU A 50 0.69 -7.14 15.90
N LYS A 51 0.71 -8.29 15.23
CA LYS A 51 0.11 -9.54 15.70
C LYS A 51 0.56 -9.88 17.11
N GLU A 52 -0.35 -10.44 17.88
CA GLU A 52 -0.04 -10.93 19.22
C GLU A 52 1.23 -11.78 19.22
N HIS A 53 2.16 -11.44 20.10
CA HIS A 53 3.44 -12.12 20.23
C HIS A 53 3.91 -12.13 21.69
N GLU A 54 4.83 -13.03 22.00
CA GLU A 54 5.47 -13.08 23.31
C GLU A 54 6.69 -12.14 23.35
N ASP A 55 6.74 -11.30 24.37
CA ASP A 55 7.88 -10.44 24.65
C ASP A 55 8.23 -10.54 26.14
N ASN A 56 9.44 -11.06 26.43
CA ASN A 56 9.94 -11.27 27.78
C ASN A 56 8.97 -12.08 28.69
N GLY A 57 8.42 -13.18 28.16
CA GLY A 57 7.49 -14.06 28.88
C GLY A 57 6.08 -13.50 29.05
N LYS A 58 5.73 -12.39 28.39
CA LYS A 58 4.41 -11.77 28.43
C LYS A 58 3.82 -11.68 27.03
N MET A 59 2.58 -12.12 26.89
CA MET A 59 1.83 -11.94 25.65
C MET A 59 1.46 -10.48 25.45
N LYS A 60 1.94 -9.91 24.38
CA LYS A 60 1.57 -8.56 23.90
C LYS A 60 0.50 -8.67 22.82
N LYS A 61 -0.61 -7.99 23.06
CA LYS A 61 -1.73 -7.90 22.11
C LYS A 61 -1.73 -6.54 21.41
N PRO A 62 -2.18 -6.48 20.15
CA PRO A 62 -2.29 -5.22 19.44
C PRO A 62 -3.21 -4.25 20.18
N LYS A 63 -2.72 -3.04 20.44
CA LYS A 63 -3.48 -1.99 21.12
C LYS A 63 -4.71 -1.60 20.29
N GLY A 64 -5.85 -1.43 20.95
CA GLY A 64 -7.13 -1.16 20.29
C GLY A 64 -7.58 -2.27 19.32
N GLY A 65 -6.92 -3.44 19.33
CA GLY A 65 -7.16 -4.49 18.35
C GLY A 65 -6.72 -4.10 16.91
N LEU A 66 -6.03 -2.97 16.76
CA LEU A 66 -5.52 -2.51 15.47
C LEU A 66 -4.22 -3.24 15.14
N ARG A 67 -4.15 -3.81 13.96
CA ARG A 67 -2.93 -4.41 13.40
C ARG A 67 -2.50 -3.64 12.14
N LEU A 68 -1.20 -3.38 12.02
CA LEU A 68 -0.59 -2.68 10.89
C LEU A 68 0.46 -3.54 10.16
N ASP A 69 0.59 -4.80 10.55
CA ASP A 69 1.57 -5.76 10.06
C ASP A 69 1.05 -6.67 8.92
N GLY A 70 -0.11 -6.36 8.34
CA GLY A 70 -0.67 -7.07 7.19
C GLY A 70 -1.66 -6.22 6.41
N ALA A 71 -1.68 -6.37 5.09
CA ALA A 71 -2.52 -5.58 4.20
C ALA A 71 -4.01 -5.67 4.55
N ALA A 72 -4.52 -6.88 4.73
CA ALA A 72 -5.93 -7.10 5.06
C ALA A 72 -6.32 -6.51 6.42
N VAL A 73 -5.44 -6.64 7.44
CA VAL A 73 -5.72 -6.13 8.79
C VAL A 73 -5.56 -4.61 8.88
N ILE A 74 -4.69 -3.99 8.09
CA ILE A 74 -4.62 -2.53 7.95
C ILE A 74 -5.96 -1.98 7.44
N MET A 75 -6.52 -2.59 6.40
CA MET A 75 -7.81 -2.17 5.81
C MET A 75 -8.98 -2.46 6.75
N LYS A 76 -8.92 -3.58 7.48
CA LYS A 76 -9.96 -3.93 8.47
C LYS A 76 -10.05 -2.91 9.62
N GLY A 77 -8.92 -2.32 10.02
CA GLY A 77 -8.87 -1.40 11.15
C GLY A 77 -8.96 -2.06 12.53
N GLY A 78 -9.03 -1.22 13.55
CA GLY A 78 -9.17 -1.61 14.94
C GLY A 78 -10.62 -1.68 15.41
N LYS A 79 -10.79 -1.85 16.73
CA LYS A 79 -12.14 -1.95 17.35
C LYS A 79 -12.91 -0.63 17.28
N GLU A 80 -12.21 0.50 17.47
CA GLU A 80 -12.84 1.83 17.53
C GLU A 80 -13.16 2.39 16.13
N ASN A 81 -12.36 2.02 15.13
CA ASN A 81 -12.47 2.53 13.75
C ASN A 81 -12.43 1.37 12.73
N PRO A 82 -13.42 0.46 12.76
CA PRO A 82 -13.49 -0.65 11.84
C PRO A 82 -13.70 -0.14 10.41
N ASN A 83 -12.85 -0.59 9.47
CA ASN A 83 -12.83 -0.20 8.05
C ASN A 83 -12.56 1.30 7.77
N GLU A 84 -12.18 2.08 8.80
CA GLU A 84 -11.87 3.50 8.67
C GLU A 84 -10.39 3.82 8.94
N ASN A 85 -9.60 2.82 9.31
CA ASN A 85 -8.16 3.02 9.54
C ASN A 85 -7.47 3.54 8.27
N VAL A 86 -7.74 2.92 7.13
CA VAL A 86 -7.34 3.39 5.81
C VAL A 86 -8.55 3.35 4.89
N VAL A 87 -8.96 4.50 4.38
CA VAL A 87 -10.03 4.64 3.39
C VAL A 87 -9.38 4.98 2.06
N ALA A 88 -9.28 4.00 1.16
CA ALA A 88 -8.60 4.16 -0.12
C ALA A 88 -9.11 5.38 -0.91
N GLY A 89 -8.20 6.19 -1.41
CA GLY A 89 -8.50 7.45 -2.13
C GLY A 89 -8.90 8.62 -1.22
N LYS A 90 -9.00 8.42 0.11
CA LYS A 90 -9.50 9.44 1.04
C LYS A 90 -8.60 9.58 2.28
N PRO A 91 -7.42 10.19 2.15
CA PRO A 91 -6.48 10.33 3.27
C PRO A 91 -7.09 11.07 4.47
N GLU A 92 -7.85 12.12 4.23
CA GLU A 92 -8.47 12.91 5.31
C GLU A 92 -9.64 12.18 6.02
N ALA A 93 -10.18 11.12 5.42
CA ALA A 93 -11.15 10.25 6.07
C ALA A 93 -10.47 9.12 6.86
N SER A 94 -9.20 8.83 6.57
CA SER A 94 -8.44 7.73 7.15
C SER A 94 -7.97 8.04 8.56
N TRP A 95 -8.34 7.17 9.53
CA TRP A 95 -7.99 7.35 10.93
C TRP A 95 -6.47 7.29 11.16
N LEU A 96 -5.76 6.48 10.41
CA LEU A 96 -4.30 6.43 10.44
C LEU A 96 -3.68 7.82 10.25
N VAL A 97 -4.17 8.60 9.29
CA VAL A 97 -3.69 9.97 9.04
C VAL A 97 -4.13 10.93 10.14
N LYS A 98 -5.41 10.86 10.53
CA LYS A 98 -5.96 11.74 11.56
C LYS A 98 -5.20 11.62 12.87
N SER A 99 -4.97 10.42 13.36
CA SER A 99 -4.28 10.18 14.62
C SER A 99 -2.83 10.66 14.63
N MET A 100 -2.13 10.54 13.50
CA MET A 100 -0.76 11.07 13.36
C MET A 100 -0.69 12.61 13.31
N ALA A 101 -1.77 13.27 12.88
CA ALA A 101 -1.85 14.72 12.74
C ALA A 101 -2.36 15.43 14.02
N LEU A 102 -2.84 14.69 15.01
CA LEU A 102 -3.28 15.26 16.28
C LEU A 102 -2.12 15.86 17.07
N PRO A 103 -2.37 16.89 17.91
CA PRO A 103 -1.37 17.42 18.84
C PRO A 103 -0.84 16.32 19.77
N ASP A 104 0.40 16.43 20.22
CA ASP A 104 1.05 15.43 21.09
C ASP A 104 0.29 15.24 22.42
N THR A 105 -0.39 16.27 22.88
CA THR A 105 -1.20 16.25 24.11
C THR A 105 -2.57 15.58 23.96
N ASP A 106 -2.93 15.17 22.76
CA ASP A 106 -4.21 14.48 22.50
C ASP A 106 -4.07 12.99 22.79
N ASP A 107 -4.97 12.44 23.58
CA ASP A 107 -4.95 11.01 23.97
C ASP A 107 -5.09 10.04 22.78
N LEU A 108 -5.59 10.53 21.66
CA LEU A 108 -5.74 9.77 20.41
C LEU A 108 -4.59 9.97 19.44
N ALA A 109 -3.61 10.82 19.79
CA ALA A 109 -2.42 11.03 18.98
C ALA A 109 -1.58 9.74 18.87
N MET A 110 -1.06 9.47 17.67
CA MET A 110 -0.23 8.29 17.43
C MET A 110 1.13 8.67 16.80
N PRO A 111 2.24 8.13 17.30
CA PRO A 111 2.37 7.44 18.59
C PRO A 111 1.97 8.33 19.78
N PRO A 112 1.48 7.74 20.89
CA PRO A 112 1.17 8.52 22.09
C PRO A 112 2.43 9.16 22.70
N GLU A 113 2.27 10.26 23.42
CA GLU A 113 3.35 10.93 24.11
C GLU A 113 4.20 9.97 24.95
N GLY A 114 5.53 10.02 24.81
CA GLY A 114 6.48 9.17 25.53
C GLY A 114 6.48 7.68 25.14
N LYS A 115 5.77 7.28 24.09
CA LYS A 115 5.74 5.87 23.63
C LYS A 115 6.53 5.62 22.35
N GLY A 116 6.97 6.66 21.69
CA GLY A 116 7.79 6.63 20.48
C GLY A 116 7.90 8.03 19.89
N ASP A 117 8.78 8.18 18.91
CA ASP A 117 8.92 9.43 18.17
C ASP A 117 7.71 9.67 17.27
N ARG A 118 7.32 10.92 17.16
CA ARG A 118 6.22 11.32 16.26
C ARG A 118 6.61 11.09 14.80
N VAL A 119 5.65 10.64 14.01
CA VAL A 119 5.84 10.54 12.56
C VAL A 119 6.08 11.94 11.99
N THR A 120 7.14 12.11 11.23
CA THR A 120 7.48 13.42 10.65
C THR A 120 6.42 13.90 9.66
N PRO A 121 6.22 15.21 9.48
CA PRO A 121 5.29 15.74 8.47
C PRO A 121 5.52 15.16 7.08
N ALA A 122 6.78 15.02 6.66
CA ALA A 122 7.11 14.43 5.36
C ALA A 122 6.64 12.97 5.23
N ASN A 123 6.77 12.18 6.30
CA ASN A 123 6.30 10.80 6.32
C ASN A 123 4.76 10.73 6.35
N ILE A 124 4.10 11.65 7.06
CA ILE A 124 2.64 11.77 7.03
C ILE A 124 2.16 12.11 5.62
N ASP A 125 2.80 13.05 4.93
CA ASP A 125 2.46 13.43 3.56
C ASP A 125 2.67 12.27 2.57
N LEU A 126 3.71 11.47 2.77
CA LEU A 126 3.96 10.26 1.98
C LEU A 126 2.85 9.21 2.18
N ILE A 127 2.42 9.00 3.42
CA ILE A 127 1.29 8.09 3.74
C ILE A 127 -0.02 8.63 3.13
N LYS A 128 -0.28 9.95 3.25
CA LYS A 128 -1.44 10.60 2.61
C LYS A 128 -1.43 10.37 1.09
N LYS A 129 -0.28 10.56 0.45
CA LYS A 129 -0.13 10.31 -1.00
C LYS A 129 -0.43 8.87 -1.34
N TRP A 130 0.13 7.89 -0.61
CA TRP A 130 -0.16 6.48 -0.82
C TRP A 130 -1.66 6.18 -0.72
N ILE A 131 -2.35 6.72 0.30
CA ILE A 131 -3.79 6.54 0.47
C ILE A 131 -4.58 7.20 -0.67
N ALA A 132 -4.21 8.42 -1.07
CA ALA A 132 -4.84 9.15 -2.18
C ALA A 132 -4.71 8.40 -3.51
N GLU A 133 -3.61 7.68 -3.71
CA GLU A 133 -3.36 6.82 -4.87
C GLU A 133 -4.09 5.46 -4.82
N GLY A 134 -4.94 5.25 -3.80
CA GLY A 134 -5.78 4.07 -3.66
C GLY A 134 -5.28 3.05 -2.64
N ALA A 135 -4.29 3.37 -1.82
CA ALA A 135 -3.72 2.51 -0.78
C ALA A 135 -3.25 1.14 -1.32
N ASN A 136 -2.52 1.15 -2.42
CA ASN A 136 -2.04 -0.07 -3.06
C ASN A 136 -0.85 -0.65 -2.29
N PHE A 137 -0.96 -1.92 -1.88
CA PHE A 137 0.09 -2.65 -1.17
C PHE A 137 1.06 -3.41 -2.12
N GLY A 138 0.82 -3.38 -3.44
CA GLY A 138 1.59 -4.18 -4.39
C GLY A 138 1.43 -5.67 -4.15
N ALA A 139 2.56 -6.37 -4.08
CA ALA A 139 2.59 -7.80 -3.77
C ALA A 139 2.64 -8.09 -2.25
N TRP A 140 2.85 -7.08 -1.42
CA TRP A 140 2.97 -7.27 0.01
C TRP A 140 1.64 -7.67 0.67
N LYS A 141 1.67 -8.75 1.44
CA LYS A 141 0.53 -9.25 2.23
C LYS A 141 0.76 -9.05 3.72
N GLY A 142 2.02 -9.14 4.16
CA GLY A 142 2.37 -9.11 5.58
C GLY A 142 1.89 -10.35 6.32
N VAL A 143 1.56 -10.16 7.60
CA VAL A 143 1.11 -11.23 8.50
C VAL A 143 -0.42 -11.30 8.50
N GLU A 144 -0.96 -12.44 8.14
CA GLU A 144 -2.41 -12.74 8.18
C GLU A 144 -2.88 -13.12 9.59
#